data_4149022a1fd871412a08164014184118
#
_entry.id   4149022a1fd871412a08164014184118
#
_cell.length_a   1.000
_cell.length_b   1.000
_cell.length_c   1.000
_cell.angle_alpha   90.00
_cell.angle_beta   90.00
_cell.angle_gamma   90.00
#
_symmetry.space_group_name_H-M   'P 1'
#
loop_
_entity.id
_entity.type
_entity.pdbx_description
1 polymer ?
#
loop_
_entity_poly.entity_id
_entity_poly.type
_entity_poly.pdbx_seq_one_letter_code
_entity_poly.pdbx_strand_id
1 'polypeptide(L)'
;MSYWVVDANIAVRTAVNISDSLERFWERVRQEQITPCSPRLWMSETTSAVRFLLAQKEIIADEAEQAMQIIHALRVEIVNEDEALCLRALALAGKLGQSKAYDAFYLALAERLETELWTTDERLANRCRKDLKLTWVHWIGEM
;
A
#
# COMPACT_ATOMS: atom_id res chain seq x y z
N MET A 1 19.50 4.48 4.05
CA MET A 1 18.37 3.55 4.27
C MET A 1 17.32 3.77 3.19
N SER A 2 16.95 2.72 2.48
CA SER A 2 16.00 2.83 1.37
C SER A 2 14.61 2.40 1.82
N TYR A 3 13.60 3.16 1.44
CA TYR A 3 12.19 2.89 1.76
C TYR A 3 11.39 2.68 0.49
N TRP A 4 10.38 1.84 0.55
CA TRP A 4 9.28 1.81 -0.42
C TRP A 4 7.98 1.95 0.32
N VAL A 5 7.10 2.81 -0.19
CA VAL A 5 5.74 2.93 0.32
C VAL A 5 4.90 1.81 -0.28
N VAL A 6 4.19 1.09 0.58
CA VAL A 6 3.35 -0.04 0.17
C VAL A 6 1.91 0.20 0.59
N ASP A 7 0.96 -0.09 -0.31
CA ASP A 7 -0.44 0.05 0.05
C ASP A 7 -0.93 -1.12 0.93
N ALA A 8 -2.10 -0.96 1.52
CA ALA A 8 -2.66 -1.95 2.43
C ALA A 8 -2.90 -3.30 1.75
N ASN A 9 -3.33 -3.31 0.49
CA ASN A 9 -3.67 -4.54 -0.22
C ASN A 9 -2.44 -5.40 -0.56
N ILE A 10 -1.26 -4.81 -0.65
CA ILE A 10 -0.03 -5.60 -0.77
C ILE A 10 0.10 -6.53 0.43
N ALA A 11 -0.07 -6.01 1.63
CA ALA A 11 0.00 -6.80 2.85
C ALA A 11 -1.12 -7.84 2.94
N VAL A 12 -2.35 -7.42 2.66
CA VAL A 12 -3.52 -8.32 2.73
C VAL A 12 -3.38 -9.48 1.75
N ARG A 13 -3.04 -9.22 0.51
CA ARG A 13 -2.85 -10.27 -0.51
C ARG A 13 -1.66 -11.17 -0.19
N THR A 14 -0.61 -10.62 0.39
CA THR A 14 0.52 -11.43 0.87
C THR A 14 0.08 -12.43 1.92
N ALA A 15 -0.80 -12.03 2.82
CA ALA A 15 -1.27 -12.88 3.91
C ALA A 15 -2.33 -13.90 3.49
N VAL A 16 -3.20 -13.54 2.53
CA VAL A 16 -4.38 -14.35 2.20
C VAL A 16 -4.21 -15.11 0.88
N ASN A 17 -3.64 -14.48 -0.13
CA ASN A 17 -3.55 -15.07 -1.47
C ASN A 17 -2.32 -14.52 -2.21
N ILE A 18 -1.14 -14.96 -1.79
CA ILE A 18 0.11 -14.45 -2.35
C ILE A 18 0.27 -14.90 -3.81
N SER A 19 0.56 -13.95 -4.68
CA SER A 19 0.86 -14.19 -6.09
C SER A 19 2.37 -14.32 -6.32
N ASP A 20 2.75 -14.84 -7.50
CA ASP A 20 4.15 -14.89 -7.89
C ASP A 20 4.79 -13.50 -7.92
N SER A 21 4.06 -12.49 -8.37
CA SER A 21 4.52 -11.09 -8.36
C SER A 21 4.81 -10.59 -6.95
N LEU A 22 3.95 -10.91 -5.98
CA LEU A 22 4.17 -10.54 -4.58
C LEU A 22 5.35 -11.28 -3.96
N GLU A 23 5.54 -12.55 -4.31
CA GLU A 23 6.72 -13.29 -3.86
C GLU A 23 8.01 -12.65 -4.36
N ARG A 24 8.05 -12.28 -5.65
CA ARG A 24 9.19 -11.56 -6.24
C ARG A 24 9.40 -10.19 -5.61
N PHE A 25 8.31 -9.48 -5.32
CA PHE A 25 8.36 -8.18 -4.64
C PHE A 25 9.06 -8.30 -3.28
N TRP A 26 8.61 -9.22 -2.42
CA TRP A 26 9.20 -9.40 -1.09
C TRP A 26 10.63 -9.93 -1.17
N GLU A 27 10.95 -10.76 -2.14
CA GLU A 27 12.32 -11.19 -2.37
C GLU A 27 13.22 -10.00 -2.69
N ARG A 28 12.76 -9.13 -3.58
CA ARG A 28 13.50 -7.92 -3.93
C ARG A 28 13.67 -6.97 -2.75
N VAL A 29 12.63 -6.81 -1.94
CA VAL A 29 12.67 -6.04 -0.69
C VAL A 29 13.81 -6.56 0.22
N ARG A 30 13.93 -7.88 0.35
CA ARG A 30 15.00 -8.48 1.15
C ARG A 30 16.38 -8.29 0.52
N GLN A 31 16.51 -8.56 -0.77
CA GLN A 31 17.79 -8.47 -1.48
C GLN A 31 18.35 -7.05 -1.48
N GLU A 32 17.51 -6.07 -1.70
CA GLU A 32 17.92 -4.66 -1.75
C GLU A 32 17.88 -3.98 -0.38
N GLN A 33 17.54 -4.70 0.68
CA GLN A 33 17.44 -4.18 2.04
C GLN A 33 16.50 -2.98 2.14
N ILE A 34 15.35 -3.07 1.48
CA ILE A 34 14.33 -2.03 1.50
C ILE A 34 13.51 -2.13 2.80
N THR A 35 13.20 -0.98 3.39
CA THR A 35 12.25 -0.89 4.49
C THR A 35 10.87 -0.54 3.94
N PRO A 36 9.88 -1.43 4.02
CA PRO A 36 8.53 -1.08 3.62
C PRO A 36 7.93 -0.11 4.63
N CYS A 37 7.24 0.91 4.14
CA CYS A 37 6.60 1.89 5.01
C CYS A 37 5.23 2.28 4.47
N SER A 38 4.41 2.85 5.33
CA SER A 38 3.04 3.25 4.98
C SER A 38 2.56 4.35 5.92
N PRO A 39 1.58 5.15 5.52
CA PRO A 39 0.92 6.07 6.43
C PRO A 39 0.12 5.29 7.49
N ARG A 40 -0.22 5.95 8.57
CA ARG A 40 -0.92 5.33 9.70
C ARG A 40 -2.25 4.68 9.32
N LEU A 41 -2.95 5.21 8.34
CA LEU A 41 -4.23 4.64 7.88
C LEU A 41 -4.09 3.18 7.40
N TRP A 42 -2.88 2.75 7.06
CA TRP A 42 -2.60 1.37 6.66
C TRP A 42 -3.07 0.33 7.68
N MET A 43 -2.95 0.63 8.97
CA MET A 43 -3.38 -0.28 10.03
C MET A 43 -4.90 -0.50 10.01
N SER A 44 -5.65 0.57 9.84
CA SER A 44 -7.12 0.48 9.73
C SER A 44 -7.54 -0.15 8.41
N GLU A 45 -6.88 0.18 7.31
CA GLU A 45 -7.22 -0.37 6.01
C GLU A 45 -6.95 -1.87 5.90
N THR A 46 -5.81 -2.35 6.42
CA THR A 46 -5.53 -3.79 6.43
C THR A 46 -6.55 -4.56 7.25
N THR A 47 -6.88 -4.04 8.43
CA THR A 47 -7.88 -4.66 9.30
C THR A 47 -9.25 -4.70 8.63
N SER A 48 -9.67 -3.60 8.02
CA SER A 48 -10.95 -3.51 7.30
C SER A 48 -10.99 -4.44 6.10
N ALA A 49 -9.89 -4.58 5.36
CA ALA A 49 -9.82 -5.48 4.21
C ALA A 49 -9.95 -6.95 4.63
N VAL A 50 -9.28 -7.35 5.72
CA VAL A 50 -9.42 -8.70 6.27
C VAL A 50 -10.86 -8.95 6.76
N ARG A 51 -11.45 -7.98 7.43
CA ARG A 51 -12.86 -8.04 7.87
C ARG A 51 -13.81 -8.21 6.69
N PHE A 52 -13.56 -7.49 5.60
CA PHE A 52 -14.36 -7.59 4.39
C PHE A 52 -14.33 -9.01 3.83
N LEU A 53 -13.16 -9.63 3.72
CA LEU A 53 -13.01 -11.01 3.24
C LEU A 53 -13.75 -12.00 4.13
N LEU A 54 -13.69 -11.81 5.45
CA LEU A 54 -14.41 -12.62 6.41
C LEU A 54 -15.92 -12.46 6.27
N ALA A 55 -16.41 -11.22 6.10
CA ALA A 55 -17.82 -10.92 5.91
C ALA A 55 -18.36 -11.52 4.61
N GLN A 56 -17.54 -11.54 3.55
CA GLN A 56 -17.89 -12.17 2.26
C GLN A 56 -17.74 -13.70 2.28
N LYS A 57 -17.34 -14.26 3.40
CA LYS A 57 -17.10 -15.70 3.58
C LYS A 57 -16.03 -16.27 2.65
N GLU A 58 -15.09 -15.42 2.21
CA GLU A 58 -13.95 -15.87 1.42
C GLU A 58 -12.87 -16.49 2.32
N ILE A 59 -12.84 -16.14 3.59
CA ILE A 59 -11.99 -16.72 4.61
C ILE A 59 -12.82 -17.01 5.87
N ILE A 60 -12.29 -17.89 6.72
CA ILE A 60 -12.88 -18.19 8.04
C ILE A 60 -12.16 -17.41 9.14
N ALA A 61 -12.73 -17.41 10.37
CA ALA A 61 -12.22 -16.62 11.49
C ALA A 61 -10.75 -16.93 11.82
N ASP A 62 -10.37 -18.20 11.82
CA ASP A 62 -8.98 -18.60 12.10
C ASP A 62 -8.02 -18.10 11.04
N GLU A 63 -8.43 -18.12 9.77
CA GLU A 63 -7.64 -17.58 8.67
C GLU A 63 -7.50 -16.06 8.77
N ALA A 64 -8.55 -15.35 9.20
CA ALA A 64 -8.50 -13.92 9.42
C ALA A 64 -7.48 -13.54 10.51
N GLU A 65 -7.48 -14.27 11.62
CA GLU A 65 -6.51 -14.07 12.71
C GLU A 65 -5.09 -14.34 12.24
N GLN A 66 -4.87 -15.44 11.52
CA GLN A 66 -3.56 -15.76 10.92
C GLN A 66 -3.10 -14.69 9.95
N ALA A 67 -4.02 -14.19 9.10
CA ALA A 67 -3.72 -13.12 8.15
C ALA A 67 -3.23 -11.86 8.88
N MET A 68 -3.88 -11.47 9.96
CA MET A 68 -3.44 -10.31 10.75
C MET A 68 -2.04 -10.53 11.36
N GLN A 69 -1.75 -11.73 11.83
CA GLN A 69 -0.42 -12.08 12.34
C GLN A 69 0.66 -11.95 11.24
N ILE A 70 0.37 -12.45 10.04
CA ILE A 70 1.29 -12.35 8.90
C ILE A 70 1.50 -10.88 8.51
N ILE A 71 0.41 -10.10 8.42
CA ILE A 71 0.47 -8.67 8.07
C ILE A 71 1.39 -7.92 9.04
N HIS A 72 1.22 -8.12 10.34
CA HIS A 72 2.06 -7.47 11.35
C HIS A 72 3.50 -7.98 11.34
N ALA A 73 3.73 -9.23 10.95
CA ALA A 73 5.06 -9.80 10.82
C ALA A 73 5.85 -9.23 9.61
N LEU A 74 5.19 -8.58 8.65
CA LEU A 74 5.86 -7.92 7.53
C LEU A 74 6.69 -6.70 7.98
N ARG A 75 6.45 -6.20 9.19
CA ARG A 75 7.17 -5.08 9.80
C ARG A 75 7.17 -3.82 8.93
N VAL A 76 6.01 -3.48 8.39
CA VAL A 76 5.82 -2.23 7.67
C VAL A 76 5.97 -1.09 8.67
N GLU A 77 6.87 -0.16 8.39
CA GLU A 77 7.11 1.00 9.25
C GLU A 77 5.98 2.02 9.04
N ILE A 78 5.35 2.43 10.12
CA ILE A 78 4.22 3.37 10.08
C ILE A 78 4.74 4.79 10.28
N VAL A 79 4.39 5.66 9.35
CA VAL A 79 4.71 7.08 9.39
C VAL A 79 3.44 7.86 9.75
N ASN A 80 3.52 8.62 10.84
CA ASN A 80 2.38 9.41 11.27
C ASN A 80 2.09 10.56 10.30
N GLU A 81 0.81 10.80 10.08
CA GLU A 81 0.34 11.91 9.27
C GLU A 81 0.46 13.21 10.06
N ASP A 82 0.87 14.27 9.37
CA ASP A 82 0.88 15.63 9.89
C ASP A 82 0.05 16.53 8.98
N GLU A 83 -0.12 17.79 9.36
CA GLU A 83 -0.93 18.74 8.60
C GLU A 83 -0.41 18.90 7.17
N ALA A 84 0.91 18.99 6.99
CA ALA A 84 1.50 19.16 5.65
C ALA A 84 1.21 17.96 4.76
N LEU A 85 1.29 16.73 5.30
CA LEU A 85 0.95 15.51 4.55
C LEU A 85 -0.54 15.50 4.18
N CYS A 86 -1.42 15.88 5.10
CA CYS A 86 -2.86 15.97 4.84
C CYS A 86 -3.18 16.97 3.72
N LEU A 87 -2.56 18.14 3.74
CA LEU A 87 -2.76 19.15 2.69
C LEU A 87 -2.25 18.65 1.35
N ARG A 88 -1.13 17.98 1.31
CA ARG A 88 -0.60 17.41 0.07
C ARG A 88 -1.48 16.28 -0.47
N ALA A 89 -1.97 15.40 0.40
CA ALA A 89 -2.90 14.34 0.03
C ALA A 89 -4.20 14.92 -0.53
N LEU A 90 -4.73 15.97 0.08
CA LEU A 90 -5.93 16.66 -0.41
C LEU A 90 -5.71 17.19 -1.84
N ALA A 91 -4.58 17.82 -2.10
CA ALA A 91 -4.24 18.36 -3.42
C ALA A 91 -4.10 17.25 -4.47
N LEU A 92 -3.40 16.15 -4.13
CA LEU A 92 -3.20 15.02 -5.04
C LEU A 92 -4.52 14.30 -5.36
N ALA A 93 -5.38 14.11 -4.36
CA ALA A 93 -6.71 13.53 -4.56
C ALA A 93 -7.54 14.38 -5.53
N GLY A 94 -7.47 15.71 -5.39
CA GLY A 94 -8.13 16.64 -6.31
C GLY A 94 -7.63 16.49 -7.75
N LYS A 95 -6.32 16.40 -7.94
CA LYS A 95 -5.71 16.21 -9.27
C LYS A 95 -6.11 14.88 -9.91
N LEU A 96 -6.30 13.83 -9.09
CA LEU A 96 -6.77 12.52 -9.55
C LEU A 96 -8.29 12.45 -9.73
N GLY A 97 -9.01 13.48 -9.33
CA GLY A 97 -10.47 13.49 -9.40
C GLY A 97 -11.13 12.49 -8.45
N GLN A 98 -10.46 12.13 -7.36
CA GLN A 98 -10.98 11.20 -6.37
C GLN A 98 -11.83 11.95 -5.32
N SER A 99 -12.93 11.33 -4.92
CA SER A 99 -13.80 11.89 -3.88
C SER A 99 -13.30 11.66 -2.46
N LYS A 100 -12.33 10.78 -2.28
CA LYS A 100 -11.69 10.48 -1.00
C LYS A 100 -10.17 10.56 -1.15
N ALA A 101 -9.48 10.85 -0.06
CA ALA A 101 -8.04 11.10 -0.09
C ALA A 101 -7.17 9.92 0.35
N TYR A 102 -7.75 8.75 0.62
CA TYR A 102 -7.00 7.62 1.20
C TYR A 102 -5.81 7.19 0.34
N ASP A 103 -6.02 6.97 -0.96
CA ASP A 103 -4.93 6.61 -1.88
C ASP A 103 -3.88 7.71 -1.96
N ALA A 104 -4.33 8.96 -1.89
CA ALA A 104 -3.46 10.12 -1.98
C ALA A 104 -2.51 10.26 -0.78
N PHE A 105 -2.83 9.70 0.37
CA PHE A 105 -1.90 9.65 1.51
C PHE A 105 -0.67 8.80 1.19
N TYR A 106 -0.85 7.67 0.51
CA TYR A 106 0.27 6.84 0.08
C TYR A 106 1.15 7.57 -0.94
N LEU A 107 0.52 8.25 -1.88
CA LEU A 107 1.22 9.08 -2.87
C LEU A 107 2.00 10.21 -2.20
N ALA A 108 1.36 10.94 -1.29
CA ALA A 108 1.99 12.05 -0.59
C ALA A 108 3.19 11.59 0.26
N LEU A 109 3.08 10.43 0.89
CA LEU A 109 4.18 9.88 1.66
C LEU A 109 5.36 9.49 0.77
N ALA A 110 5.11 8.81 -0.34
CA ALA A 110 6.16 8.43 -1.28
C ALA A 110 6.84 9.67 -1.87
N GLU A 111 6.08 10.70 -2.20
CA GLU A 111 6.61 11.97 -2.68
C GLU A 111 7.52 12.62 -1.63
N ARG A 112 7.06 12.68 -0.38
CA ARG A 112 7.84 13.26 0.74
C ARG A 112 9.16 12.53 0.97
N LEU A 113 9.13 11.20 0.89
CA LEU A 113 10.31 10.36 1.09
C LEU A 113 11.17 10.24 -0.17
N GLU A 114 10.74 10.83 -1.27
CA GLU A 114 11.43 10.74 -2.57
C GLU A 114 11.70 9.30 -2.95
N THR A 115 10.68 8.44 -2.85
CA THR A 115 10.79 7.02 -3.12
C THR A 115 9.61 6.48 -3.91
N GLU A 116 9.62 5.17 -4.14
CA GLU A 116 8.61 4.48 -4.92
C GLU A 116 7.38 4.13 -4.07
N LEU A 117 6.22 4.20 -4.72
CA LEU A 117 4.98 3.62 -4.21
C LEU A 117 4.68 2.34 -5.01
N TRP A 118 4.44 1.26 -4.30
CA TRP A 118 3.99 0.00 -4.88
C TRP A 118 2.53 -0.24 -4.49
N THR A 119 1.72 -0.58 -5.47
CA THR A 119 0.28 -0.78 -5.30
C THR A 119 -0.22 -2.02 -6.03
N THR A 120 -1.28 -2.63 -5.51
CA THR A 120 -2.01 -3.68 -6.21
C THR A 120 -3.04 -3.12 -7.19
N ASP A 121 -3.29 -1.83 -7.16
CA ASP A 121 -4.28 -1.15 -7.99
C ASP A 121 -3.66 -0.66 -9.30
N GLU A 122 -3.84 -1.44 -10.37
CA GLU A 122 -3.35 -1.11 -11.70
C GLU A 122 -3.93 0.21 -12.24
N ARG A 123 -5.20 0.47 -11.97
CA ARG A 123 -5.88 1.70 -12.42
C ARG A 123 -5.25 2.93 -11.78
N LEU A 124 -4.99 2.86 -10.49
CA LEU A 124 -4.32 3.95 -9.77
C LEU A 124 -2.93 4.22 -10.34
N ALA A 125 -2.12 3.17 -10.53
CA ALA A 125 -0.79 3.30 -11.11
C ALA A 125 -0.83 3.93 -12.50
N ASN A 126 -1.73 3.47 -13.36
CA ASN A 126 -1.89 4.01 -14.71
C ASN A 126 -2.33 5.47 -14.71
N ARG A 127 -3.28 5.84 -13.85
CA ARG A 127 -3.73 7.24 -13.71
C ARG A 127 -2.62 8.14 -13.22
N CYS A 128 -1.85 7.71 -12.24
CA CYS A 128 -0.72 8.48 -11.74
C CYS A 128 0.31 8.75 -12.83
N ARG A 129 0.60 7.76 -13.65
CA ARG A 129 1.55 7.90 -14.76
C ARG A 129 1.01 8.78 -15.86
N LYS A 130 -0.24 8.56 -16.26
CA LYS A 130 -0.86 9.27 -17.39
C LYS A 130 -1.21 10.71 -17.04
N ASP A 131 -1.91 10.93 -15.93
CA ASP A 131 -2.49 12.22 -15.58
C ASP A 131 -1.53 13.11 -14.80
N LEU A 132 -0.68 12.53 -13.95
CA LEU A 132 0.25 13.27 -13.09
C LEU A 132 1.71 13.13 -13.51
N LYS A 133 2.01 12.32 -14.54
CA LYS A 133 3.37 12.08 -15.03
C LYS A 133 4.32 11.54 -13.95
N LEU A 134 3.80 10.79 -12.99
CA LEU A 134 4.60 10.23 -11.91
C LEU A 134 5.29 8.93 -12.38
N THR A 135 6.61 8.88 -12.30
CA THR A 135 7.40 7.73 -12.73
C THR A 135 7.72 6.75 -11.59
N TRP A 136 7.36 7.13 -10.36
CA TRP A 136 7.71 6.39 -9.14
C TRP A 136 6.53 5.61 -8.54
N VAL A 137 5.41 5.52 -9.26
CA VAL A 137 4.26 4.69 -8.86
C VAL A 137 4.29 3.41 -9.70
N HIS A 138 4.34 2.28 -9.02
CA HIS A 138 4.48 0.97 -9.66
C HIS A 138 3.33 0.04 -9.28
N TRP A 139 2.83 -0.67 -10.26
CA TRP A 139 1.85 -1.73 -10.05
C TRP A 139 2.58 -3.05 -9.80
N ILE A 140 2.12 -3.80 -8.80
CA ILE A 140 2.75 -5.06 -8.39
C ILE A 140 2.84 -6.09 -9.53
N GLY A 141 1.92 -6.03 -10.49
CA GLY A 141 1.93 -6.90 -11.68
C GLY A 141 3.11 -6.67 -12.63
N GLU A 142 3.86 -5.59 -12.44
CA GLU A 142 5.07 -5.30 -13.21
C GLU A 142 6.31 -6.04 -12.68
N MET A 143 6.20 -6.66 -11.49
CA MET A 143 7.30 -7.33 -10.83
C MET A 143 7.71 -8.63 -11.53
#